data_342f903a29d0464fa6601fff19f4992d
#
_entry.id   342f903a29d0464fa6601fff19f4992d
#
_cell.length_a   1.000
_cell.length_b   1.000
_cell.length_c   1.000
_cell.angle_alpha   90.00
_cell.angle_beta   90.00
_cell.angle_gamma   90.00
#
_symmetry.space_group_name_H-M   'P 1'
#
loop_
_entity.id
_entity.type
_entity.pdbx_description
1 polymer ?
#
loop_
_entity_poly.entity_id
_entity_poly.type
_entity_poly.pdbx_seq_one_letter_code
_entity_poly.pdbx_strand_id
1 'polypeptide(L)'
;MQYTLDQTNSFGEIGKGGTSVNAMEFLCEWLNINANSMGMNIKCTSIQKDNISIYNSDLQNKINEGAVAIVRVFQDCEHYCLLTRIDEDYAFLFDPYYLNINYYDDDIIKDRPFEFNRKVKKERMEDNTVKDFALVKNEHSEIIIIEKI
;
A
#
# COMPACT_ATOMS: atom_id res chain seq x y z
N MET A 1 2.17 14.70 -11.15
CA MET A 1 1.85 13.85 -10.00
C MET A 1 2.02 14.60 -8.66
N GLN A 2 1.58 15.86 -8.59
CA GLN A 2 1.60 16.64 -7.33
C GLN A 2 0.31 16.49 -6.49
N TYR A 3 -0.72 15.85 -7.05
CA TYR A 3 -2.06 15.79 -6.42
C TYR A 3 -2.17 14.78 -5.28
N THR A 4 -1.19 13.89 -5.09
CA THR A 4 -1.18 12.90 -4.01
C THR A 4 -0.31 13.31 -2.82
N LEU A 5 0.49 14.37 -2.94
CA LEU A 5 1.28 14.93 -1.84
C LEU A 5 0.57 16.19 -1.34
N ASP A 6 -0.46 16.02 -0.55
CA ASP A 6 -1.38 17.09 -0.12
C ASP A 6 -1.23 17.48 1.35
N GLN A 7 -0.54 16.69 2.15
CA GLN A 7 -0.35 16.96 3.56
C GLN A 7 0.73 18.01 3.81
N THR A 8 0.48 18.84 4.80
CA THR A 8 1.41 19.87 5.27
C THR A 8 2.32 19.29 6.37
N ASN A 9 3.62 19.47 6.25
CA ASN A 9 4.56 19.04 7.29
C ASN A 9 4.51 19.97 8.53
N SER A 10 5.27 19.63 9.56
CA SER A 10 5.37 20.41 10.81
C SER A 10 5.92 21.82 10.64
N PHE A 11 6.51 22.15 9.49
CA PHE A 11 7.04 23.48 9.16
C PHE A 11 6.05 24.30 8.30
N GLY A 12 4.83 23.78 8.03
CA GLY A 12 3.82 24.47 7.24
C GLY A 12 4.01 24.36 5.72
N GLU A 13 4.88 23.49 5.24
CA GLU A 13 5.13 23.32 3.81
C GLU A 13 4.11 22.33 3.22
N ILE A 14 3.28 22.80 2.30
CA ILE A 14 2.26 22.00 1.61
C ILE A 14 2.93 20.95 0.70
N GLY A 15 2.41 19.74 0.69
CA GLY A 15 2.94 18.63 -0.12
C GLY A 15 4.23 18.01 0.42
N LYS A 16 4.61 18.35 1.64
CA LYS A 16 5.79 17.80 2.32
C LYS A 16 5.46 16.89 3.50
N GLY A 17 4.20 16.83 3.90
CA GLY A 17 3.72 16.01 5.02
C GLY A 17 3.21 14.62 4.60
N GLY A 18 3.27 14.29 3.30
CA GLY A 18 2.81 13.00 2.77
C GLY A 18 1.49 13.08 2.02
N THR A 19 0.81 11.92 1.91
CA THR A 19 -0.42 11.72 1.15
C THR A 19 -1.59 11.43 2.10
N SER A 20 -2.69 12.15 1.95
CA SER A 20 -3.92 11.88 2.72
C SER A 20 -4.72 10.73 2.11
N VAL A 21 -5.67 10.20 2.90
CA VAL A 21 -6.70 9.26 2.43
C VAL A 21 -7.52 9.87 1.29
N ASN A 22 -7.94 11.13 1.43
CA ASN A 22 -8.71 11.82 0.40
C ASN A 22 -7.95 11.91 -0.93
N ALA A 23 -6.64 12.14 -0.88
CA ALA A 23 -5.81 12.16 -2.09
C ALA A 23 -5.70 10.76 -2.73
N MET A 24 -5.71 9.70 -1.93
CA MET A 24 -5.71 8.32 -2.43
C MET A 24 -7.07 7.93 -3.01
N GLU A 25 -8.17 8.31 -2.39
CA GLU A 25 -9.52 8.14 -2.94
C GLU A 25 -9.67 8.88 -4.27
N PHE A 26 -9.22 10.12 -4.33
CA PHE A 26 -9.19 10.89 -5.59
C PHE A 26 -8.37 10.18 -6.66
N LEU A 27 -7.20 9.62 -6.33
CA LEU A 27 -6.38 8.86 -7.28
C LEU A 27 -7.14 7.64 -7.82
N CYS A 28 -7.85 6.91 -6.95
CA CYS A 28 -8.66 5.76 -7.32
C CYS A 28 -9.78 6.16 -8.30
N GLU A 29 -10.52 7.21 -8.00
CA GLU A 29 -11.57 7.75 -8.86
C GLU A 29 -11.01 8.26 -10.20
N TRP A 30 -9.90 9.01 -10.14
CA TRP A 30 -9.25 9.54 -11.33
C TRP A 30 -8.78 8.42 -12.26
N LEU A 31 -8.19 7.35 -11.72
CA LEU A 31 -7.79 6.17 -12.50
C LEU A 31 -8.99 5.51 -13.17
N ASN A 32 -10.09 5.30 -12.45
CA ASN A 32 -11.31 4.71 -13.00
C ASN A 32 -11.89 5.53 -14.17
N ILE A 33 -11.81 6.86 -14.10
CA ILE A 33 -12.36 7.74 -15.13
C ILE A 33 -11.40 7.86 -16.33
N ASN A 34 -10.11 8.03 -16.07
CA ASN A 34 -9.16 8.45 -17.09
C ASN A 34 -8.32 7.31 -17.67
N ALA A 35 -8.12 6.21 -16.95
CA ALA A 35 -7.26 5.11 -17.41
C ALA A 35 -7.75 4.52 -18.75
N ASN A 36 -9.04 4.30 -18.86
CA ASN A 36 -9.65 3.76 -20.09
C ASN A 36 -9.48 4.71 -21.28
N SER A 37 -9.57 6.02 -21.06
CA SER A 37 -9.35 7.04 -22.11
C SER A 37 -7.90 7.07 -22.60
N MET A 38 -6.96 6.59 -21.77
CA MET A 38 -5.53 6.45 -22.10
C MET A 38 -5.18 5.05 -22.61
N GLY A 39 -6.16 4.18 -22.87
CA GLY A 39 -5.94 2.83 -23.35
C GLY A 39 -5.47 1.83 -22.26
N MET A 40 -5.57 2.20 -21.02
CA MET A 40 -5.29 1.32 -19.88
C MET A 40 -6.61 0.72 -19.36
N ASN A 41 -6.82 -0.56 -19.61
CA ASN A 41 -8.00 -1.27 -19.12
C ASN A 41 -7.77 -1.69 -17.66
N ILE A 42 -7.95 -0.75 -16.75
CA ILE A 42 -7.77 -0.96 -15.30
C ILE A 42 -9.00 -0.50 -14.53
N LYS A 43 -9.20 -1.09 -13.37
CA LYS A 43 -10.22 -0.72 -12.40
C LYS A 43 -9.58 -0.59 -11.03
N CYS A 44 -9.93 0.47 -10.31
CA CYS A 44 -9.56 0.70 -8.92
C CYS A 44 -10.75 0.49 -8.00
N THR A 45 -10.54 -0.23 -6.90
CA THR A 45 -11.51 -0.39 -5.81
C THR A 45 -10.82 -0.19 -4.48
N SER A 46 -11.56 0.28 -3.47
CA SER A 46 -11.00 0.47 -2.13
C SER A 46 -11.64 -0.49 -1.11
N ILE A 47 -10.82 -1.02 -0.23
CA ILE A 47 -11.22 -1.71 1.00
C ILE A 47 -10.97 -0.72 2.14
N GLN A 48 -11.98 -0.47 2.96
CA GLN A 48 -11.90 0.52 4.05
C GLN A 48 -12.23 -0.11 5.41
N LYS A 49 -11.74 0.54 6.47
CA LYS A 49 -12.09 0.30 7.88
C LYS A 49 -11.89 -1.15 8.32
N ASP A 50 -12.94 -1.75 8.86
CA ASP A 50 -12.93 -3.06 9.52
C ASP A 50 -12.56 -4.24 8.60
N ASN A 51 -12.50 -4.00 7.29
CA ASN A 51 -12.12 -5.00 6.30
C ASN A 51 -10.63 -4.97 5.92
N ILE A 52 -9.84 -4.08 6.53
CA ILE A 52 -8.40 -3.96 6.29
C ILE A 52 -7.68 -5.11 6.98
N SER A 53 -7.27 -6.07 6.17
CA SER A 53 -6.52 -7.23 6.60
C SER A 53 -5.76 -7.83 5.41
N ILE A 54 -4.54 -8.29 5.65
CA ILE A 54 -3.78 -9.05 4.64
C ILE A 54 -4.42 -10.42 4.37
N TYR A 55 -5.27 -10.89 5.29
CA TYR A 55 -6.05 -12.13 5.13
C TYR A 55 -7.42 -11.91 4.48
N ASN A 56 -7.76 -10.69 4.09
CA ASN A 56 -9.00 -10.41 3.36
C ASN A 56 -9.03 -11.25 2.07
N SER A 57 -10.07 -12.07 1.91
CA SER A 57 -10.17 -13.05 0.81
C SER A 57 -10.30 -12.38 -0.56
N ASP A 58 -11.01 -11.25 -0.66
CA ASP A 58 -11.15 -10.51 -1.91
C ASP A 58 -9.79 -9.92 -2.34
N LEU A 59 -9.06 -9.32 -1.40
CA LEU A 59 -7.71 -8.84 -1.65
C LEU A 59 -6.79 -9.96 -2.14
N GLN A 60 -6.74 -11.09 -1.43
CA GLN A 60 -5.87 -12.21 -1.80
C GLN A 60 -6.23 -12.78 -3.18
N ASN A 61 -7.50 -12.96 -3.47
CA ASN A 61 -7.96 -13.48 -4.76
C ASN A 61 -7.54 -12.55 -5.90
N LYS A 62 -7.79 -11.24 -5.77
CA LYS A 62 -7.42 -10.25 -6.79
C LYS A 62 -5.91 -10.16 -7.00
N ILE A 63 -5.10 -10.16 -5.94
CA ILE A 63 -3.64 -10.18 -6.06
C ILE A 63 -3.17 -11.46 -6.77
N ASN A 64 -3.75 -12.62 -6.47
CA ASN A 64 -3.42 -13.90 -7.14
C ASN A 64 -3.84 -13.90 -8.63
N GLU A 65 -4.84 -13.12 -9.01
CA GLU A 65 -5.28 -12.92 -10.40
C GLU A 65 -4.45 -11.86 -11.15
N GLY A 66 -3.45 -11.28 -10.49
CA GLY A 66 -2.50 -10.33 -11.09
C GLY A 66 -2.83 -8.86 -10.85
N ALA A 67 -3.75 -8.56 -9.94
CA ALA A 67 -3.92 -7.21 -9.42
C ALA A 67 -2.73 -6.79 -8.55
N VAL A 68 -2.60 -5.50 -8.31
CA VAL A 68 -1.72 -4.92 -7.28
C VAL A 68 -2.54 -4.10 -6.31
N ALA A 69 -2.01 -3.84 -5.11
CA ALA A 69 -2.72 -2.98 -4.17
C ALA A 69 -1.79 -1.96 -3.51
N ILE A 70 -2.28 -0.75 -3.32
CA ILE A 70 -1.62 0.25 -2.48
C ILE A 70 -2.09 0.00 -1.06
N VAL A 71 -1.15 -0.26 -0.15
CA VAL A 71 -1.40 -0.54 1.27
C VAL A 71 -0.72 0.51 2.13
N ARG A 72 -1.36 0.89 3.23
CA ARG A 72 -0.80 1.81 4.22
C ARG A 72 -0.22 1.02 5.37
N VAL A 73 1.07 1.21 5.64
CA VAL A 73 1.82 0.50 6.66
C VAL A 73 2.56 1.47 7.58
N PHE A 74 3.03 0.99 8.72
CA PHE A 74 3.94 1.75 9.58
C PHE A 74 5.39 1.52 9.13
N GLN A 75 6.17 2.60 9.09
CA GLN A 75 7.63 2.59 8.96
C GLN A 75 8.14 3.94 9.45
N ASP A 76 8.53 4.05 10.71
CA ASP A 76 8.78 5.32 11.42
C ASP A 76 7.55 6.25 11.48
N CYS A 77 6.77 6.29 10.42
CA CYS A 77 5.48 6.97 10.28
C CYS A 77 4.54 6.13 9.41
N GLU A 78 3.32 6.60 9.20
CA GLU A 78 2.40 5.99 8.26
C GLU A 78 2.86 6.25 6.82
N HIS A 79 2.89 5.20 6.01
CA HIS A 79 3.58 5.16 4.74
C HIS A 79 2.85 4.23 3.75
N TYR A 80 2.86 4.56 2.46
CA TYR A 80 2.24 3.74 1.43
C TYR A 80 3.26 2.88 0.69
N CYS A 81 2.94 1.59 0.57
CA CYS A 81 3.68 0.62 -0.24
C CYS A 81 2.79 0.01 -1.31
N LEU A 82 3.39 -0.51 -2.37
CA LEU A 82 2.69 -1.29 -3.37
C LEU A 82 2.81 -2.79 -3.04
N LEU A 83 1.69 -3.44 -2.75
CA LEU A 83 1.58 -4.88 -2.59
C LEU A 83 1.47 -5.52 -3.98
N THR A 84 2.43 -6.36 -4.34
CA THR A 84 2.53 -6.95 -5.69
C THR A 84 2.23 -8.44 -5.72
N ARG A 85 2.40 -9.13 -4.60
CA ARG A 85 2.14 -10.57 -4.49
C ARG A 85 1.85 -10.96 -3.04
N ILE A 86 1.07 -12.00 -2.87
CA ILE A 86 0.85 -12.69 -1.58
C ILE A 86 1.08 -14.18 -1.81
N ASP A 87 1.82 -14.84 -0.93
CA ASP A 87 1.90 -16.30 -0.87
C ASP A 87 1.28 -16.84 0.44
N GLU A 88 1.59 -18.08 0.80
CA GLU A 88 1.06 -18.71 2.01
C GLU A 88 1.43 -17.93 3.28
N ASP A 89 2.69 -17.52 3.42
CA ASP A 89 3.25 -16.93 4.63
C ASP A 89 3.57 -15.43 4.48
N TYR A 90 3.80 -14.94 3.26
CA TYR A 90 4.40 -13.64 3.02
C TYR A 90 3.58 -12.76 2.10
N ALA A 91 3.71 -11.46 2.32
CA ALA A 91 3.36 -10.38 1.39
C ALA A 91 4.63 -9.78 0.78
N PHE A 92 4.57 -9.44 -0.49
CA PHE A 92 5.69 -8.88 -1.26
C PHE A 92 5.34 -7.44 -1.62
N LEU A 93 6.16 -6.52 -1.09
CA LEU A 93 5.92 -5.09 -1.22
C LEU A 93 7.00 -4.43 -2.06
N PHE A 94 6.60 -3.48 -2.85
CA PHE A 94 7.49 -2.45 -3.37
C PHE A 94 7.35 -1.21 -2.50
N ASP A 95 8.38 -0.91 -1.74
CA ASP A 95 8.47 0.23 -0.86
C ASP A 95 9.22 1.36 -1.59
N PRO A 96 8.55 2.48 -1.93
CA PRO A 96 9.18 3.60 -2.62
C PRO A 96 10.17 4.34 -1.72
N TYR A 97 10.01 4.27 -0.40
CA TYR A 97 10.93 4.83 0.58
C TYR A 97 11.95 3.77 1.02
N TYR A 98 12.88 3.48 0.10
CA TYR A 98 13.88 2.46 0.32
C TYR A 98 14.98 2.94 1.26
N LEU A 99 14.82 2.71 2.56
CA LEU A 99 15.90 2.83 3.52
C LEU A 99 16.84 1.62 3.40
N ASN A 100 18.14 1.88 3.32
CA ASN A 100 19.16 0.83 3.33
C ASN A 100 19.42 0.32 4.77
N ILE A 101 18.32 0.03 5.50
CA ILE A 101 18.35 -0.47 6.87
C ILE A 101 18.43 -2.00 6.83
N ASN A 102 19.28 -2.57 7.68
CA ASN A 102 19.22 -3.98 7.98
C ASN A 102 18.12 -4.17 9.03
N TYR A 103 17.01 -4.78 8.63
CA TYR A 103 16.04 -5.28 9.60
C TYR A 103 16.66 -6.50 10.28
N TYR A 104 16.78 -6.44 11.62
CA TYR A 104 17.22 -7.58 12.44
C TYR A 104 16.05 -8.51 12.76
N ASP A 105 14.88 -8.24 12.20
CA ASP A 105 13.66 -8.97 12.40
C ASP A 105 13.45 -9.94 11.22
N ASP A 106 13.46 -11.24 11.51
CA ASP A 106 13.27 -12.31 10.52
C ASP A 106 11.89 -12.27 9.82
N ASP A 107 10.96 -11.46 10.36
CA ASP A 107 9.65 -11.23 9.74
C ASP A 107 9.71 -10.30 8.53
N ILE A 108 10.83 -9.61 8.34
CA ILE A 108 11.04 -8.66 7.24
C ILE A 108 12.34 -8.99 6.52
N ILE A 109 12.21 -9.43 5.29
CA ILE A 109 13.34 -9.74 4.43
C ILE A 109 13.49 -8.63 3.39
N LYS A 110 14.69 -8.10 3.28
CA LYS A 110 15.05 -7.16 2.24
C LYS A 110 15.42 -7.93 0.98
N ASP A 111 14.65 -7.76 -0.07
CA ASP A 111 14.97 -8.30 -1.39
C ASP A 111 15.07 -7.15 -2.40
N ARG A 112 15.79 -7.37 -3.51
CA ARG A 112 16.08 -6.33 -4.51
C ARG A 112 15.63 -6.65 -5.94
N PRO A 113 14.76 -7.62 -6.21
CA PRO A 113 14.25 -7.80 -7.56
C PRO A 113 13.36 -6.62 -7.98
N PHE A 114 13.12 -6.48 -9.27
CA PHE A 114 12.33 -5.38 -9.85
C PHE A 114 10.85 -5.40 -9.45
N GLU A 115 10.35 -6.53 -8.95
CA GLU A 115 8.94 -6.73 -8.62
C GLU A 115 8.60 -6.39 -7.17
N PHE A 116 9.56 -6.49 -6.26
CA PHE A 116 9.41 -6.15 -4.84
C PHE A 116 10.78 -5.92 -4.20
N ASN A 117 10.82 -5.08 -3.18
CA ASN A 117 12.04 -4.81 -2.41
C ASN A 117 11.88 -5.10 -0.91
N ARG A 118 10.69 -5.59 -0.51
CA ARG A 118 10.39 -6.10 0.82
C ARG A 118 9.56 -7.37 0.73
N LYS A 119 9.95 -8.36 1.52
CA LYS A 119 9.19 -9.58 1.78
C LYS A 119 8.85 -9.59 3.26
N VAL A 120 7.57 -9.50 3.59
CA VAL A 120 7.08 -9.32 4.96
C VAL A 120 6.15 -10.46 5.32
N LYS A 121 6.33 -11.09 6.49
CA LYS A 121 5.38 -12.09 6.98
C LYS A 121 3.98 -11.50 7.14
N LYS A 122 2.97 -12.24 6.72
CA LYS A 122 1.56 -11.80 6.83
C LYS A 122 1.16 -11.53 8.29
N GLU A 123 1.67 -12.32 9.22
CA GLU A 123 1.46 -12.10 10.67
C GLU A 123 1.99 -10.75 11.14
N ARG A 124 3.14 -10.32 10.61
CA ARG A 124 3.69 -8.99 10.88
C ARG A 124 2.81 -7.89 10.32
N MET A 125 2.31 -8.04 9.10
CA MET A 125 1.39 -7.07 8.50
C MET A 125 0.05 -7.00 9.23
N GLU A 126 -0.40 -8.10 9.83
CA GLU A 126 -1.65 -8.18 10.57
C GLU A 126 -1.54 -7.71 12.02
N ASP A 127 -0.33 -7.46 12.53
CA ASP A 127 -0.09 -7.00 13.90
C ASP A 127 -0.86 -5.69 14.17
N ASN A 128 -1.51 -5.61 15.32
CA ASN A 128 -2.30 -4.44 15.72
C ASN A 128 -1.48 -3.37 16.45
N THR A 129 -0.16 -3.53 16.49
CA THR A 129 0.77 -2.58 17.11
C THR A 129 1.50 -1.78 16.03
N VAL A 130 2.09 -0.65 16.45
CA VAL A 130 2.90 0.20 15.58
C VAL A 130 4.28 -0.45 15.39
N LYS A 131 4.33 -1.44 14.49
CA LYS A 131 5.56 -2.12 14.07
C LYS A 131 5.81 -1.88 12.60
N ASP A 132 7.08 -1.90 12.19
CA ASP A 132 7.46 -1.77 10.79
C ASP A 132 6.70 -2.77 9.90
N PHE A 133 6.07 -2.25 8.87
CA PHE A 133 5.22 -2.94 7.91
C PHE A 133 3.92 -3.55 8.46
N ALA A 134 3.52 -3.26 9.70
CA ALA A 134 2.16 -3.55 10.13
C ALA A 134 1.16 -2.65 9.38
N LEU A 135 0.03 -3.21 8.96
CA LEU A 135 -1.04 -2.44 8.31
C LEU A 135 -1.60 -1.40 9.28
N VAL A 136 -1.77 -0.18 8.79
CA VAL A 136 -2.50 0.85 9.53
C VAL A 136 -3.98 0.49 9.53
N LYS A 137 -4.56 0.35 10.72
CA LYS A 137 -5.97 -0.05 10.92
C LYS A 137 -6.70 0.98 11.77
N ASN A 138 -6.84 2.18 11.24
CA ASN A 138 -7.61 3.25 11.87
C ASN A 138 -8.80 3.65 10.98
N GLU A 139 -9.61 4.58 11.44
CA GLU A 139 -10.81 5.05 10.72
C GLU A 139 -10.52 5.72 9.38
N HIS A 140 -9.26 6.07 9.13
CA HIS A 140 -8.79 6.73 7.91
C HIS A 140 -7.92 5.80 7.04
N SER A 141 -7.93 4.49 7.29
CA SER A 141 -7.12 3.54 6.53
C SER A 141 -7.89 2.92 5.38
N GLU A 142 -7.18 2.67 4.29
CA GLU A 142 -7.69 2.03 3.09
C GLU A 142 -6.63 1.13 2.44
N ILE A 143 -7.11 0.16 1.67
CA ILE A 143 -6.33 -0.59 0.69
C ILE A 143 -6.94 -0.29 -0.69
N ILE A 144 -6.14 0.20 -1.62
CA ILE A 144 -6.59 0.47 -2.99
C ILE A 144 -6.09 -0.66 -3.89
N ILE A 145 -7.02 -1.43 -4.43
CA ILE A 145 -6.75 -2.51 -5.37
C ILE A 145 -6.83 -1.96 -6.79
N ILE A 146 -5.82 -2.25 -7.60
CA ILE A 146 -5.75 -1.89 -9.01
C ILE A 146 -5.67 -3.19 -9.80
N GLU A 147 -6.73 -3.47 -10.56
CA GLU A 147 -6.87 -4.69 -11.36
C GLU A 147 -6.97 -4.37 -12.85
N LYS A 148 -6.50 -5.28 -13.68
CA LYS A 148 -6.70 -5.22 -15.14
C LYS A 148 -8.08 -5.80 -15.46
N ILE A 149 -8.87 -5.11 -16.28
CA ILE A 149 -10.19 -5.54 -16.76
C ILE A 149 -10.18 -5.84 -18.26
#